data_e7f799aebe9d09fc843032c52d530fb4
#
_entry.id   e7f799aebe9d09fc843032c52d530fb4
#
_cell.length_a   1.000
_cell.length_b   1.000
_cell.length_c   1.000
_cell.angle_alpha   90.00
_cell.angle_beta   90.00
_cell.angle_gamma   90.00
#
_symmetry.space_group_name_H-M   'P 1'
#
loop_
_entity.id
_entity.type
_entity.pdbx_description
1 polymer ?
#
loop_
_entity_poly.entity_id
_entity_poly.type
_entity_poly.pdbx_seq_one_letter_code
_entity_poly.pdbx_strand_id
1 'polypeptide(L)'
;MDLGFSQGIMDYTTDDFNREVAAIMQPGDVAVHHGMMIHRADANLSQTRHRRSFAMVFTGVSCQQDEEAFARYSASAREQHSAMGLKT
;
A
#
# COMPACT_ATOMS: atom_id res chain seq x y z
N MET A 1 5.80 10.00 -14.41
CA MET A 1 4.89 10.13 -13.26
C MET A 1 5.15 8.99 -12.30
N ASP A 2 5.46 9.32 -11.09
CA ASP A 2 5.51 8.35 -10.02
C ASP A 2 4.09 7.88 -9.74
N LEU A 3 3.86 6.59 -9.87
CA LEU A 3 2.52 6.05 -9.71
C LEU A 3 2.13 5.86 -8.25
N GLY A 4 2.99 6.26 -7.33
CA GLY A 4 2.74 6.14 -5.90
C GLY A 4 2.60 4.70 -5.42
N PHE A 5 3.04 3.74 -6.19
CA PHE A 5 3.00 2.35 -5.79
C PHE A 5 4.10 2.06 -4.78
N SER A 6 3.71 1.45 -3.71
CA SER A 6 4.65 0.83 -2.79
C SER A 6 5.09 -0.53 -3.35
N GLN A 7 6.05 -1.12 -2.68
CA GLN A 7 6.51 -2.46 -2.96
C GLN A 7 5.41 -3.49 -2.63
N GLY A 8 5.19 -4.44 -3.52
CA GLY A 8 4.25 -5.52 -3.28
C GLY A 8 4.90 -6.68 -2.52
N ILE A 9 4.07 -7.45 -1.83
CA ILE A 9 4.48 -8.67 -1.14
C ILE A 9 4.54 -9.80 -2.17
N MET A 10 5.69 -10.44 -2.30
CA MET A 10 5.94 -11.46 -3.33
C MET A 10 5.61 -12.88 -2.86
N ASP A 11 5.61 -13.12 -1.57
CA ASP A 11 5.42 -14.45 -0.97
C ASP A 11 4.09 -14.57 -0.23
N TYR A 12 3.08 -13.89 -0.71
CA TYR A 12 1.74 -13.92 -0.14
C TYR A 12 1.08 -15.27 -0.41
N THR A 13 0.63 -15.95 0.64
CA THR A 13 0.16 -17.33 0.58
C THR A 13 -1.38 -17.41 0.64
N THR A 14 -1.92 -18.61 0.39
CA THR A 14 -3.35 -18.86 0.57
C THR A 14 -3.78 -18.67 2.02
N ASP A 15 -2.94 -19.03 2.98
CA ASP A 15 -3.22 -18.80 4.40
C ASP A 15 -3.31 -17.30 4.71
N ASP A 16 -2.48 -16.49 4.08
CA ASP A 16 -2.53 -15.04 4.22
C ASP A 16 -3.86 -14.49 3.70
N PHE A 17 -4.30 -14.95 2.53
CA PHE A 17 -5.62 -14.59 2.00
C PHE A 17 -6.75 -14.97 2.95
N ASN A 18 -6.68 -16.13 3.57
CA ASN A 18 -7.72 -16.62 4.46
C ASN A 18 -7.80 -15.82 5.77
N ARG A 19 -6.73 -15.10 6.12
CA ARG A 19 -6.69 -14.26 7.31
C ARG A 19 -7.01 -12.80 7.04
N GLU A 20 -7.26 -12.44 5.81
CA GLU A 20 -7.63 -11.06 5.49
C GLU A 20 -8.95 -10.67 6.13
N VAL A 21 -9.01 -9.42 6.57
CA VAL A 21 -10.23 -8.82 7.11
C VAL A 21 -10.63 -7.66 6.21
N ALA A 22 -11.86 -7.70 5.72
CA ALA A 22 -12.36 -6.63 4.88
C ALA A 22 -12.78 -5.43 5.73
N ALA A 23 -12.26 -4.25 5.39
CA ALA A 23 -12.70 -2.99 5.98
C ALA A 23 -13.80 -2.39 5.10
N ILE A 24 -15.03 -2.85 5.31
CA ILE A 24 -16.19 -2.36 4.54
C ILE A 24 -16.60 -1.01 5.10
N MET A 25 -16.61 0.01 4.26
CA MET A 25 -16.84 1.39 4.69
C MET A 25 -17.91 2.06 3.85
N GLN A 26 -18.59 3.01 4.49
CA GLN A 26 -19.53 3.91 3.85
C GLN A 26 -18.89 5.28 3.64
N PRO A 27 -19.43 6.13 2.77
CA PRO A 27 -18.94 7.51 2.63
C PRO A 27 -18.91 8.23 3.99
N GLY A 28 -17.78 8.84 4.30
CA GLY A 28 -17.56 9.50 5.59
C GLY A 28 -16.85 8.66 6.63
N ASP A 29 -16.73 7.36 6.41
CA ASP A 29 -15.97 6.49 7.31
C ASP A 29 -14.47 6.73 7.18
N VAL A 30 -13.75 6.47 8.25
CA VAL A 30 -12.30 6.61 8.32
C VAL A 30 -11.69 5.30 8.82
N ALA A 31 -10.62 4.88 8.15
CA ALA A 31 -9.79 3.79 8.63
C ALA A 31 -8.40 4.33 8.95
N VAL A 32 -7.87 3.97 10.10
CA VAL A 32 -6.51 4.34 10.52
C VAL A 32 -5.72 3.06 10.75
N HIS A 33 -4.56 2.96 10.14
CA HIS A 33 -3.68 1.82 10.35
C HIS A 33 -2.22 2.24 10.42
N HIS A 34 -1.44 1.42 11.06
CA HIS A 34 0.00 1.63 11.13
C HIS A 34 0.62 1.39 9.75
N GLY A 35 1.73 2.08 9.48
CA GLY A 35 2.45 1.93 8.22
C GLY A 35 2.98 0.52 7.95
N MET A 36 3.15 -0.28 8.99
CA MET A 36 3.58 -1.68 8.87
C MET A 36 2.42 -2.65 8.63
N MET A 37 1.18 -2.16 8.62
CA MET A 37 0.02 -2.99 8.37
C MET A 37 -0.02 -3.41 6.91
N ILE A 38 -0.02 -4.71 6.68
CA ILE A 38 -0.19 -5.26 5.34
C ILE A 38 -1.64 -5.04 4.91
N HIS A 39 -1.80 -4.41 3.77
CA HIS A 39 -3.13 -4.06 3.28
C HIS A 39 -3.15 -4.03 1.76
N ARG A 40 -4.33 -4.18 1.21
CA ARG A 40 -4.55 -4.05 -0.23
C ARG A 40 -5.94 -3.53 -0.53
N ALA A 41 -6.15 -3.13 -1.75
CA ALA A 41 -7.46 -2.79 -2.26
C ALA A 41 -7.67 -3.52 -3.58
N ASP A 42 -8.85 -4.11 -3.73
CA ASP A 42 -9.25 -4.73 -4.99
C ASP A 42 -9.61 -3.68 -6.02
N ALA A 43 -9.56 -4.07 -7.28
CA ALA A 43 -10.01 -3.23 -8.37
C ALA A 43 -11.51 -2.93 -8.25
N ASN A 44 -11.90 -1.75 -8.70
CA ASN A 44 -13.31 -1.41 -8.80
C ASN A 44 -13.92 -2.10 -10.03
N LEU A 45 -14.79 -3.06 -9.79
CA LEU A 45 -15.47 -3.82 -10.86
C LEU A 45 -16.81 -3.22 -11.25
N SER A 46 -17.25 -2.17 -10.58
CA SER A 46 -18.50 -1.47 -10.94
C SER A 46 -18.30 -0.64 -12.19
N GLN A 47 -19.29 -0.63 -13.07
CA GLN A 47 -19.29 0.23 -14.25
C GLN A 47 -19.97 1.58 -14.01
N THR A 48 -20.63 1.75 -12.86
CA THR A 48 -21.46 2.94 -12.59
C THR A 48 -21.08 3.66 -11.30
N ARG A 49 -20.23 3.07 -10.45
CA ARG A 49 -19.90 3.62 -9.16
C ARG A 49 -18.42 3.91 -9.07
N HIS A 50 -18.09 5.05 -8.51
CA HIS A 50 -16.72 5.42 -8.16
C HIS A 50 -16.41 5.02 -6.72
N ARG A 51 -15.15 4.67 -6.49
CA ARG A 51 -14.63 4.41 -5.15
C ARG A 51 -13.54 5.43 -4.88
N ARG A 52 -13.95 6.56 -4.32
CA ARG A 52 -13.04 7.64 -4.00
C ARG A 52 -12.51 7.46 -2.58
N SER A 53 -11.24 7.73 -2.41
CA SER A 53 -10.62 7.74 -1.09
C SER A 53 -9.65 8.91 -1.01
N PHE A 54 -9.45 9.39 0.21
CA PHE A 54 -8.45 10.39 0.52
C PHE A 54 -7.51 9.81 1.56
N ALA A 55 -6.23 9.77 1.26
CA ALA A 55 -5.23 9.21 2.16
C ALA A 55 -4.33 10.32 2.71
N MET A 56 -4.10 10.27 4.01
CA MET A 56 -3.14 11.12 4.68
C MET A 56 -2.15 10.26 5.45
N VAL A 57 -0.88 10.63 5.37
CA VAL A 57 0.18 9.94 6.09
C VAL A 57 0.74 10.88 7.16
N PHE A 58 0.80 10.39 8.39
CA PHE A 58 1.31 11.13 9.53
C PHE A 58 2.57 10.46 10.05
N THR A 59 3.55 11.27 10.36
CA THR A 59 4.80 10.82 10.97
C THR A 59 4.98 11.58 12.28
N GLY A 60 5.26 10.86 13.37
CA GLY A 60 5.50 11.48 14.67
C GLY A 60 6.74 12.37 14.64
N VAL A 61 6.72 13.43 15.42
CA VAL A 61 7.82 14.40 15.48
C VAL A 61 9.13 13.75 15.94
N SER A 62 9.02 12.73 16.80
CA SER A 62 10.19 12.01 17.33
C SER A 62 10.67 10.86 16.44
N CYS A 63 9.98 10.59 15.34
CA CYS A 63 10.36 9.52 14.43
C CYS A 63 11.66 9.85 13.71
N GLN A 64 12.50 8.82 13.56
CA GLN A 64 13.75 8.91 12.80
C GLN A 64 13.72 7.87 11.71
N GLN A 65 14.28 8.21 10.56
CA GLN A 65 14.39 7.28 9.45
C GLN A 65 15.57 6.35 9.66
N ASP A 66 15.34 5.05 9.51
CA ASP A 66 16.40 4.07 9.37
C ASP A 66 16.94 4.13 7.94
N GLU A 67 18.05 4.80 7.77
CA GLU A 67 18.61 5.07 6.44
C GLU A 67 19.00 3.79 5.69
N GLU A 68 19.49 2.81 6.42
CA GLU A 68 19.88 1.53 5.81
C GLU A 68 18.67 0.75 5.33
N ALA A 69 17.63 0.65 6.17
CA ALA A 69 16.39 0.01 5.80
C ALA A 69 15.70 0.76 4.64
N PHE A 70 15.73 2.07 4.65
CA PHE A 70 15.16 2.88 3.58
C PHE A 70 15.89 2.65 2.26
N ALA A 71 17.21 2.55 2.28
CA ALA A 71 17.99 2.26 1.08
C ALA A 71 17.66 0.89 0.49
N ARG A 72 17.52 -0.13 1.34
CA ARG A 72 17.11 -1.47 0.90
C ARG A 72 15.71 -1.47 0.29
N TYR A 73 14.78 -0.79 0.94
CA TYR A 73 13.41 -0.66 0.44
C TYR A 73 13.39 0.03 -0.92
N SER A 74 14.09 1.15 -1.06
CA SER A 74 14.10 1.92 -2.31
C SER A 74 14.68 1.13 -3.47
N ALA A 75 15.75 0.37 -3.22
CA ALA A 75 16.36 -0.49 -4.24
C ALA A 75 15.39 -1.61 -4.67
N SER A 76 14.77 -2.26 -3.72
CA SER A 76 13.80 -3.33 -3.99
C SER A 76 12.57 -2.82 -4.72
N ALA A 77 12.05 -1.66 -4.34
CA ALA A 77 10.89 -1.04 -5.00
C ALA A 77 11.21 -0.69 -6.46
N ARG A 78 12.40 -0.13 -6.71
CA ARG A 78 12.86 0.18 -8.07
C ARG A 78 12.95 -1.07 -8.92
N GLU A 79 13.48 -2.16 -8.36
CA GLU A 79 13.58 -3.43 -9.07
C GLU A 79 12.20 -3.97 -9.44
N GLN A 80 11.25 -3.96 -8.50
CA GLN A 80 9.88 -4.39 -8.78
C GLN A 80 9.21 -3.51 -9.84
N HIS A 81 9.32 -2.20 -9.73
CA HIS A 81 8.73 -1.28 -10.70
C HIS A 81 9.32 -1.48 -12.09
N SER A 82 10.62 -1.68 -12.19
CA SER A 82 11.29 -1.95 -13.45
C SER A 82 10.81 -3.26 -14.08
N ALA A 83 10.66 -4.31 -13.28
CA ALA A 83 10.15 -5.60 -13.74
C ALA A 83 8.71 -5.51 -14.24
N MET A 84 7.90 -4.60 -13.69
CA MET A 84 6.54 -4.35 -14.13
C MET A 84 6.44 -3.35 -15.29
N GLY A 85 7.56 -2.81 -15.76
CA GLY A 85 7.56 -1.80 -16.81
C GLY A 85 7.19 -0.40 -16.35
N LEU A 86 7.20 -0.14 -15.04
CA LEU A 86 6.89 1.16 -14.48
C LEU A 86 8.15 2.04 -14.40
N LYS A 87 7.95 3.35 -14.51
CA LYS A 87 9.03 4.31 -14.27
C LYS A 87 9.27 4.46 -12.77
N THR A 88 10.53 4.55 -12.40
CA THR A 88 10.95 4.77 -11.02
C THR A 88 11.52 6.16 -10.82
#